data_3eeb6052d5bac2231ebbdd8e6bfcc2d7
#
_entry.id   3eeb6052d5bac2231ebbdd8e6bfcc2d7
#
_cell.length_a   1.000
_cell.length_b   1.000
_cell.length_c   1.000
_cell.angle_alpha   90.00
_cell.angle_beta   90.00
_cell.angle_gamma   90.00
#
_symmetry.space_group_name_H-M   'P 1'
#
loop_
_entity.id
_entity.type
_entity.pdbx_description
1 polymer ?
#
loop_
_entity_poly.entity_id
_entity_poly.type
_entity_poly.pdbx_seq_one_letter_code
_entity_poly.pdbx_strand_id
1 'polypeptide(L)'
;MTVVTEAPPTRFSEDQVAAAEAQIVERSKRIDYYITELTIEILANKTRDEEYEVPSYQREFTWEESRKCRFIESVLMGLPIPFLFFWENPDTGKLEIVDGSQRLRTIEEFIYDELVLQSLEKLTALEGFRFSDLPESRQRKVKNRSIRGIVLAEHADQEARFDLFDRINTGSKVANKAEVRRGALKGPFMDLVIELAKDALFCHLAPVSEKQVREREREELVTRFFAYGDGLDEYADEVSPFLFSYSQRMTKRFIEDAQLAMKYKERFDKVMAFVATTFPHGFRRSAAGKATPRSRFEAIAIGSYLALHKNSNLKISQAKALEIINSEDFAEKVRSDGANAVGKLEGRIHYIRDALLG
;
A
#
# COMPACT_ATOMS: atom_id res chain seq x y z
N MET A 1 -14.89 41.95 -42.24
CA MET A 1 -13.91 42.21 -41.16
C MET A 1 -13.90 41.00 -40.28
N THR A 2 -12.90 40.16 -40.47
CA THR A 2 -12.74 38.94 -39.68
C THR A 2 -11.94 39.32 -38.43
N VAL A 3 -12.56 39.25 -37.26
CA VAL A 3 -11.89 39.51 -36.00
C VAL A 3 -11.00 38.28 -35.71
N VAL A 4 -9.70 38.46 -35.93
CA VAL A 4 -8.69 37.50 -35.45
C VAL A 4 -8.57 37.73 -33.95
N THR A 5 -9.18 36.86 -33.15
CA THR A 5 -8.93 36.80 -31.72
C THR A 5 -7.54 36.25 -31.51
N GLU A 6 -6.57 37.08 -31.17
CA GLU A 6 -5.26 36.63 -30.67
C GLU A 6 -5.50 35.72 -29.44
N ALA A 7 -4.92 34.54 -29.49
CA ALA A 7 -4.87 33.66 -28.32
C ALA A 7 -4.15 34.38 -27.16
N PRO A 8 -4.61 34.22 -25.91
CA PRO A 8 -3.94 34.84 -24.77
C PRO A 8 -2.48 34.38 -24.70
N PRO A 9 -1.54 35.25 -24.30
CA PRO A 9 -0.13 34.94 -24.25
C PRO A 9 0.08 33.71 -23.32
N THR A 10 0.75 32.72 -23.86
CA THR A 10 1.06 31.51 -23.11
C THR A 10 1.99 31.86 -21.92
N ARG A 11 1.59 31.45 -20.73
CA ARG A 11 2.33 31.70 -19.47
C ARG A 11 3.68 30.98 -19.43
N PHE A 12 3.92 30.05 -20.34
CA PHE A 12 5.09 29.18 -20.42
C PHE A 12 5.78 29.32 -21.78
N SER A 13 7.09 29.11 -21.83
CA SER A 13 7.85 29.09 -23.07
C SER A 13 7.49 27.88 -23.95
N GLU A 14 7.76 27.98 -25.26
CA GLU A 14 7.54 26.87 -26.20
C GLU A 14 8.34 25.63 -25.78
N ASP A 15 9.57 25.78 -25.28
CA ASP A 15 10.39 24.67 -24.78
C ASP A 15 9.77 23.99 -23.55
N GLN A 16 9.17 24.76 -22.65
CA GLN A 16 8.48 24.23 -21.48
C GLN A 16 7.22 23.44 -21.90
N VAL A 17 6.49 23.94 -22.88
CA VAL A 17 5.31 23.23 -23.41
C VAL A 17 5.74 21.95 -24.13
N ALA A 18 6.78 21.99 -24.95
CA ALA A 18 7.31 20.83 -25.65
C ALA A 18 7.84 19.76 -24.66
N ALA A 19 8.54 20.18 -23.63
CA ALA A 19 9.01 19.26 -22.57
C ALA A 19 7.85 18.64 -21.80
N ALA A 20 6.79 19.42 -21.50
CA ALA A 20 5.59 18.89 -20.83
C ALA A 20 4.85 17.88 -21.70
N GLU A 21 4.69 18.17 -22.99
CA GLU A 21 4.05 17.26 -23.94
C GLU A 21 4.85 15.96 -24.12
N ALA A 22 6.17 16.05 -24.25
CA ALA A 22 7.05 14.89 -24.30
C ALA A 22 6.89 14.02 -23.05
N GLN A 23 6.80 14.63 -21.86
CA GLN A 23 6.57 13.92 -20.62
C GLN A 23 5.18 13.27 -20.56
N ILE A 24 4.15 13.93 -21.06
CA ILE A 24 2.80 13.36 -21.16
C ILE A 24 2.82 12.15 -22.07
N VAL A 25 3.43 12.23 -23.25
CA VAL A 25 3.51 11.12 -24.21
C VAL A 25 4.30 9.95 -23.61
N GLU A 26 5.45 10.22 -22.99
CA GLU A 26 6.27 9.19 -22.31
C GLU A 26 5.52 8.49 -21.18
N ARG A 27 4.74 9.27 -20.39
CA ARG A 27 4.02 8.77 -19.21
C ARG A 27 2.61 8.27 -19.54
N SER A 28 2.09 8.55 -20.74
CA SER A 28 0.78 8.06 -21.20
C SER A 28 0.90 6.57 -21.52
N LYS A 29 0.79 5.74 -20.48
CA LYS A 29 0.77 4.29 -20.64
C LYS A 29 -0.58 3.87 -21.22
N ARG A 30 -0.57 3.08 -22.28
CA ARG A 30 -1.79 2.48 -22.82
C ARG A 30 -2.25 1.38 -21.86
N ILE A 31 -3.35 1.64 -21.19
CA ILE A 31 -4.04 0.65 -20.38
C ILE A 31 -5.21 0.17 -21.22
N ASP A 32 -5.12 -1.03 -21.74
CA ASP A 32 -6.24 -1.67 -22.42
C ASP A 32 -7.28 -2.10 -21.39
N TYR A 33 -8.51 -1.67 -21.59
CA TYR A 33 -9.63 -2.02 -20.72
C TYR A 33 -10.91 -2.14 -21.52
N TYR A 34 -11.86 -2.88 -20.96
CA TYR A 34 -13.23 -2.92 -21.47
C TYR A 34 -14.23 -2.70 -20.34
N ILE A 35 -15.44 -2.27 -20.73
CA ILE A 35 -16.53 -2.05 -19.78
C ILE A 35 -17.45 -3.26 -19.81
N THR A 36 -17.82 -3.75 -18.65
CA THR A 36 -18.84 -4.79 -18.47
C THR A 36 -19.98 -4.29 -17.60
N GLU A 37 -21.17 -4.79 -17.82
CA GLU A 37 -22.33 -4.58 -16.94
C GLU A 37 -22.83 -5.93 -16.46
N LEU A 38 -22.82 -6.12 -15.14
CA LEU A 38 -23.25 -7.36 -14.51
C LEU A 38 -24.41 -7.08 -13.56
N THR A 39 -25.42 -7.95 -13.57
CA THR A 39 -26.52 -7.83 -12.63
C THR A 39 -26.05 -8.16 -11.21
N ILE A 40 -26.75 -7.60 -10.22
CA ILE A 40 -26.47 -7.87 -8.79
C ILE A 40 -26.52 -9.37 -8.51
N GLU A 41 -27.46 -10.12 -9.12
CA GLU A 41 -27.54 -11.57 -8.97
C GLU A 41 -26.30 -12.28 -9.48
N ILE A 42 -25.80 -11.92 -10.67
CA ILE A 42 -24.56 -12.50 -11.23
C ILE A 42 -23.36 -12.14 -10.34
N LEU A 43 -23.28 -10.90 -9.89
CA LEU A 43 -22.19 -10.45 -9.02
C LEU A 43 -22.19 -11.22 -7.69
N ALA A 44 -23.37 -11.41 -7.06
CA ALA A 44 -23.51 -12.17 -5.82
C ALA A 44 -23.09 -13.63 -6.00
N ASN A 45 -23.59 -14.30 -7.06
CA ASN A 45 -23.26 -15.69 -7.35
C ASN A 45 -21.77 -15.89 -7.59
N LYS A 46 -21.16 -15.06 -8.47
CA LYS A 46 -19.72 -15.13 -8.78
C LYS A 46 -18.83 -14.85 -7.55
N THR A 47 -19.29 -13.98 -6.65
CA THR A 47 -18.58 -13.73 -5.39
C THR A 47 -18.67 -14.95 -4.47
N ARG A 48 -19.86 -15.57 -4.36
CA ARG A 48 -20.10 -16.77 -3.55
C ARG A 48 -19.32 -17.98 -4.03
N ASP A 49 -19.24 -18.15 -5.35
CA ASP A 49 -18.54 -19.27 -5.99
C ASP A 49 -17.03 -19.05 -6.09
N GLU A 50 -16.49 -17.98 -5.47
CA GLU A 50 -15.07 -17.61 -5.49
C GLU A 50 -14.49 -17.49 -6.92
N GLU A 51 -15.36 -17.11 -7.89
CA GLU A 51 -14.90 -16.86 -9.27
C GLU A 51 -14.07 -15.56 -9.37
N TYR A 52 -14.27 -14.63 -8.44
CA TYR A 52 -13.43 -13.45 -8.33
C TYR A 52 -12.24 -13.69 -7.38
N GLU A 53 -11.06 -13.31 -7.82
CA GLU A 53 -9.89 -13.31 -6.94
C GLU A 53 -9.91 -12.05 -6.07
N VAL A 54 -10.05 -12.22 -4.76
CA VAL A 54 -9.89 -11.13 -3.80
C VAL A 54 -8.45 -11.13 -3.33
N PRO A 55 -7.66 -10.08 -3.63
CA PRO A 55 -6.30 -9.97 -3.14
C PRO A 55 -6.25 -10.13 -1.60
N SER A 56 -5.23 -10.80 -1.11
CA SER A 56 -5.09 -11.11 0.33
C SER A 56 -5.13 -9.87 1.22
N TYR A 57 -4.63 -8.74 0.72
CA TYR A 57 -4.65 -7.46 1.44
C TYR A 57 -6.05 -6.84 1.53
N GLN A 58 -6.98 -7.16 0.62
CA GLN A 58 -8.38 -6.72 0.69
C GLN A 58 -9.25 -7.63 1.55
N ARG A 59 -8.83 -8.87 1.79
CA ARG A 59 -9.61 -9.85 2.58
C ARG A 59 -9.73 -9.47 4.05
N GLU A 60 -8.75 -8.75 4.60
CA GLU A 60 -8.70 -8.37 6.02
C GLU A 60 -9.55 -7.13 6.34
N PHE A 61 -9.96 -6.35 5.32
CA PHE A 61 -10.82 -5.19 5.50
C PHE A 61 -12.28 -5.61 5.33
N THR A 62 -13.05 -5.38 6.38
CA THR A 62 -14.50 -5.55 6.34
C THR A 62 -15.13 -4.21 6.71
N TRP A 63 -16.14 -3.79 5.95
CA TRP A 63 -16.95 -2.64 6.31
C TRP A 63 -17.69 -2.93 7.61
N GLU A 64 -17.84 -1.89 8.44
CA GLU A 64 -18.76 -1.92 9.56
C GLU A 64 -20.19 -2.13 9.05
N GLU A 65 -21.03 -2.83 9.81
CA GLU A 65 -22.39 -3.18 9.39
C GLU A 65 -23.23 -1.96 8.99
N SER A 66 -23.11 -0.87 9.71
CA SER A 66 -23.76 0.40 9.36
C SER A 66 -23.42 0.88 7.95
N ARG A 67 -22.16 0.72 7.53
CA ARG A 67 -21.71 1.09 6.18
C ARG A 67 -22.21 0.12 5.13
N LYS A 68 -22.28 -1.18 5.44
CA LYS A 68 -22.90 -2.20 4.57
C LYS A 68 -24.37 -1.87 4.33
N CYS A 69 -25.11 -1.63 5.40
CA CYS A 69 -26.54 -1.31 5.35
C CYS A 69 -26.81 -0.03 4.55
N ARG A 70 -26.02 1.02 4.77
CA ARG A 70 -26.11 2.27 4.00
C ARG A 70 -25.84 2.08 2.51
N PHE A 71 -24.92 1.18 2.15
CA PHE A 71 -24.68 0.83 0.75
C PHE A 71 -25.88 0.09 0.15
N ILE A 72 -26.47 -0.89 0.85
CA ILE A 72 -27.70 -1.58 0.40
C ILE A 72 -28.87 -0.61 0.32
N GLU A 73 -29.01 0.32 1.25
CA GLU A 73 -30.01 1.39 1.17
C GLU A 73 -29.89 2.18 -0.13
N SER A 74 -28.65 2.54 -0.53
CA SER A 74 -28.39 3.20 -1.81
C SER A 74 -28.77 2.34 -3.01
N VAL A 75 -28.51 1.02 -2.95
CA VAL A 75 -28.93 0.07 -3.96
C VAL A 75 -30.46 0.03 -4.04
N LEU A 76 -31.17 -0.07 -2.94
CA LEU A 76 -32.63 -0.14 -2.89
C LEU A 76 -33.31 1.15 -3.42
N MET A 77 -32.72 2.30 -3.11
CA MET A 77 -33.18 3.61 -3.61
C MET A 77 -32.89 3.85 -5.11
N GLY A 78 -32.09 3.02 -5.75
CA GLY A 78 -31.79 3.22 -7.15
C GLY A 78 -30.66 4.23 -7.42
N LEU A 79 -29.87 4.61 -6.41
CA LEU A 79 -28.78 5.55 -6.60
C LEU A 79 -27.63 4.97 -7.45
N PRO A 80 -26.93 5.80 -8.24
CA PRO A 80 -25.77 5.34 -9.00
C PRO A 80 -24.72 4.69 -8.08
N ILE A 81 -24.27 3.51 -8.45
CA ILE A 81 -23.20 2.81 -7.75
C ILE A 81 -21.88 3.07 -8.47
N PRO A 82 -20.81 3.44 -7.78
CA PRO A 82 -19.49 3.59 -8.38
C PRO A 82 -19.06 2.31 -9.10
N PHE A 83 -18.31 2.46 -10.19
CA PHE A 83 -17.81 1.34 -10.99
C PHE A 83 -17.01 0.38 -10.13
N LEU A 84 -17.12 -0.92 -10.44
CA LEU A 84 -16.20 -1.94 -9.97
C LEU A 84 -14.97 -1.94 -10.88
N PHE A 85 -13.81 -2.26 -10.32
CA PHE A 85 -12.60 -2.39 -11.11
C PHE A 85 -12.03 -3.79 -10.93
N PHE A 86 -11.72 -4.42 -12.05
CA PHE A 86 -11.17 -5.77 -12.12
C PHE A 86 -9.90 -5.76 -12.97
N TRP A 87 -9.08 -6.76 -12.77
CA TRP A 87 -7.98 -7.11 -13.64
C TRP A 87 -8.11 -8.57 -14.08
N GLU A 88 -7.90 -8.82 -15.36
CA GLU A 88 -7.87 -10.17 -15.89
C GLU A 88 -6.50 -10.79 -15.61
N ASN A 89 -6.47 -11.80 -14.74
CA ASN A 89 -5.25 -12.46 -14.35
C ASN A 89 -4.82 -13.43 -15.46
N PRO A 90 -3.66 -13.22 -16.13
CA PRO A 90 -3.23 -14.06 -17.25
C PRO A 90 -2.93 -15.51 -16.86
N ASP A 91 -2.56 -15.75 -15.59
CA ASP A 91 -2.19 -17.08 -15.14
C ASP A 91 -3.42 -17.95 -14.81
N THR A 92 -4.48 -17.33 -14.31
CA THR A 92 -5.68 -18.06 -13.85
C THR A 92 -6.91 -17.85 -14.72
N GLY A 93 -6.91 -16.82 -15.58
CA GLY A 93 -8.08 -16.38 -16.35
C GLY A 93 -9.22 -15.82 -15.49
N LYS A 94 -9.01 -15.67 -14.17
CA LYS A 94 -10.00 -15.10 -13.26
C LYS A 94 -9.88 -13.58 -13.20
N LEU A 95 -10.98 -12.92 -12.82
CA LEU A 95 -10.97 -11.49 -12.55
C LEU A 95 -10.53 -11.22 -11.11
N GLU A 96 -9.38 -10.59 -10.94
CA GLU A 96 -8.92 -10.08 -9.65
C GLU A 96 -9.60 -8.74 -9.36
N ILE A 97 -10.13 -8.58 -8.14
CA ILE A 97 -10.83 -7.34 -7.76
C ILE A 97 -9.79 -6.25 -7.43
N VAL A 98 -9.80 -5.20 -8.22
CA VAL A 98 -8.97 -4.01 -8.03
C VAL A 98 -9.62 -3.04 -7.04
N ASP A 99 -10.90 -2.71 -7.26
CA ASP A 99 -11.72 -1.93 -6.32
C ASP A 99 -13.16 -2.45 -6.33
N GLY A 100 -13.79 -2.43 -5.16
CA GLY A 100 -15.18 -2.81 -4.97
C GLY A 100 -15.37 -4.13 -4.22
N SER A 101 -14.34 -4.75 -3.67
CA SER A 101 -14.43 -6.01 -2.92
C SER A 101 -15.44 -5.94 -1.76
N GLN A 102 -15.50 -4.83 -1.02
CA GLN A 102 -16.44 -4.65 0.06
C GLN A 102 -17.89 -4.51 -0.44
N ARG A 103 -18.08 -3.87 -1.59
CA ARG A 103 -19.39 -3.77 -2.26
C ARG A 103 -19.90 -5.13 -2.71
N LEU A 104 -19.02 -5.93 -3.32
CA LEU A 104 -19.36 -7.28 -3.77
C LEU A 104 -19.73 -8.20 -2.60
N ARG A 105 -18.93 -8.21 -1.53
CA ARG A 105 -19.25 -8.96 -0.31
C ARG A 105 -20.58 -8.54 0.31
N THR A 106 -20.83 -7.23 0.39
CA THR A 106 -22.07 -6.72 0.96
C THR A 106 -23.28 -7.10 0.11
N ILE A 107 -23.13 -7.11 -1.22
CA ILE A 107 -24.17 -7.60 -2.15
C ILE A 107 -24.42 -9.10 -1.91
N GLU A 108 -23.35 -9.89 -1.82
CA GLU A 108 -23.44 -11.32 -1.53
C GLU A 108 -24.17 -11.58 -0.21
N GLU A 109 -23.66 -11.00 0.89
CA GLU A 109 -24.25 -11.15 2.23
C GLU A 109 -25.73 -10.76 2.25
N PHE A 110 -26.11 -9.72 1.51
CA PHE A 110 -27.52 -9.28 1.44
C PHE A 110 -28.38 -10.24 0.61
N ILE A 111 -27.95 -10.63 -0.59
CA ILE A 111 -28.72 -11.52 -1.47
C ILE A 111 -28.94 -12.91 -0.85
N TYR A 112 -27.99 -13.38 -0.03
CA TYR A 112 -28.05 -14.67 0.67
C TYR A 112 -28.58 -14.60 2.10
N ASP A 113 -29.25 -13.50 2.48
CA ASP A 113 -29.88 -13.30 3.80
C ASP A 113 -28.91 -13.33 5.00
N GLU A 114 -27.64 -13.05 4.77
CA GLU A 114 -26.62 -12.99 5.82
C GLU A 114 -26.55 -11.59 6.48
N LEU A 115 -26.98 -10.53 5.76
CA LEU A 115 -27.03 -9.16 6.26
C LEU A 115 -28.43 -8.77 6.68
N VAL A 116 -28.58 -8.29 7.91
CA VAL A 116 -29.79 -7.66 8.43
C VAL A 116 -29.66 -6.14 8.30
N LEU A 117 -30.66 -5.50 7.69
CA LEU A 117 -30.66 -4.04 7.53
C LEU A 117 -30.85 -3.35 8.89
N GLN A 118 -29.93 -2.45 9.20
CA GLN A 118 -29.95 -1.68 10.45
C GLN A 118 -29.28 -0.30 10.27
N SER A 119 -29.64 0.65 11.13
CA SER A 119 -29.10 2.02 11.10
C SER A 119 -29.31 2.71 9.75
N LEU A 120 -30.48 2.53 9.16
CA LEU A 120 -30.86 3.13 7.89
C LEU A 120 -31.21 4.62 8.06
N GLU A 121 -30.83 5.44 7.10
CA GLU A 121 -31.06 6.89 7.17
C GLU A 121 -32.35 7.32 6.48
N LYS A 122 -32.73 6.65 5.40
CA LYS A 122 -33.87 7.02 4.53
C LYS A 122 -34.98 5.96 4.50
N LEU A 123 -34.61 4.70 4.52
CA LEU A 123 -35.55 3.58 4.40
C LEU A 123 -35.80 2.94 5.78
N THR A 124 -36.05 3.75 6.79
CA THR A 124 -36.20 3.32 8.20
C THR A 124 -37.28 2.24 8.40
N ALA A 125 -38.28 2.16 7.53
CA ALA A 125 -39.27 1.10 7.56
C ALA A 125 -38.71 -0.30 7.21
N LEU A 126 -37.49 -0.39 6.71
CA LEU A 126 -36.79 -1.66 6.41
C LEU A 126 -35.81 -2.08 7.52
N GLU A 127 -35.82 -1.41 8.65
CA GLU A 127 -35.04 -1.82 9.81
C GLU A 127 -35.41 -3.26 10.23
N GLY A 128 -34.40 -4.11 10.36
CA GLY A 128 -34.55 -5.53 10.68
C GLY A 128 -34.83 -6.45 9.50
N PHE A 129 -35.03 -5.92 8.29
CA PHE A 129 -35.30 -6.73 7.10
C PHE A 129 -34.04 -7.41 6.58
N ARG A 130 -34.24 -8.62 6.04
CA ARG A 130 -33.31 -9.33 5.15
C ARG A 130 -33.80 -9.22 3.71
N PHE A 131 -33.05 -9.74 2.77
CA PHE A 131 -33.42 -9.71 1.36
C PHE A 131 -34.74 -10.51 1.09
N SER A 132 -34.89 -11.67 1.73
CA SER A 132 -36.09 -12.51 1.61
C SER A 132 -37.36 -11.85 2.16
N ASP A 133 -37.25 -10.89 3.08
CA ASP A 133 -38.38 -10.17 3.65
C ASP A 133 -38.95 -9.11 2.69
N LEU A 134 -38.22 -8.79 1.63
CA LEU A 134 -38.70 -7.85 0.62
C LEU A 134 -39.77 -8.48 -0.24
N PRO A 135 -40.79 -7.71 -0.72
CA PRO A 135 -41.72 -8.20 -1.72
C PRO A 135 -41.01 -8.78 -2.96
N GLU A 136 -41.50 -9.89 -3.50
CA GLU A 136 -40.88 -10.56 -4.66
C GLU A 136 -40.57 -9.61 -5.84
N SER A 137 -41.50 -8.67 -6.09
CA SER A 137 -41.29 -7.66 -7.14
C SER A 137 -40.05 -6.76 -6.88
N ARG A 138 -39.80 -6.50 -5.60
CA ARG A 138 -38.61 -5.73 -5.18
C ARG A 138 -37.34 -6.56 -5.27
N GLN A 139 -37.41 -7.82 -4.82
CA GLN A 139 -36.32 -8.79 -4.95
C GLN A 139 -35.89 -8.91 -6.42
N ARG A 140 -36.82 -9.10 -7.34
CA ARG A 140 -36.55 -9.17 -8.79
C ARG A 140 -35.88 -7.86 -9.32
N LYS A 141 -36.36 -6.70 -8.88
CA LYS A 141 -35.76 -5.41 -9.28
C LYS A 141 -34.33 -5.25 -8.77
N VAL A 142 -34.04 -5.69 -7.56
CA VAL A 142 -32.68 -5.66 -7.00
C VAL A 142 -31.77 -6.62 -7.76
N LYS A 143 -32.18 -7.86 -7.94
CA LYS A 143 -31.41 -8.90 -8.65
C LYS A 143 -31.04 -8.48 -10.08
N ASN A 144 -31.99 -7.90 -10.81
CA ASN A 144 -31.81 -7.48 -12.21
C ASN A 144 -31.11 -6.13 -12.36
N ARG A 145 -30.83 -5.42 -11.28
CA ARG A 145 -30.10 -4.18 -11.35
C ARG A 145 -28.65 -4.43 -11.74
N SER A 146 -28.16 -3.70 -12.77
CA SER A 146 -26.76 -3.83 -13.19
C SER A 146 -25.85 -2.85 -12.47
N ILE A 147 -24.62 -3.29 -12.27
CA ILE A 147 -23.47 -2.47 -11.84
C ILE A 147 -22.42 -2.55 -12.93
N ARG A 148 -21.84 -1.41 -13.28
CA ARG A 148 -20.77 -1.34 -14.26
C ARG A 148 -19.44 -1.71 -13.65
N GLY A 149 -18.65 -2.47 -14.42
CA GLY A 149 -17.28 -2.79 -14.11
C GLY A 149 -16.33 -2.36 -15.23
N ILE A 150 -15.14 -1.95 -14.87
CA ILE A 150 -14.02 -1.76 -15.79
C ILE A 150 -13.09 -2.92 -15.57
N VAL A 151 -12.79 -3.66 -16.64
CA VAL A 151 -11.86 -4.79 -16.61
C VAL A 151 -10.60 -4.39 -17.35
N LEU A 152 -9.48 -4.38 -16.62
CA LEU A 152 -8.16 -4.18 -17.18
C LEU A 152 -7.71 -5.48 -17.86
N ALA A 153 -7.30 -5.40 -19.12
CA ALA A 153 -6.84 -6.55 -19.87
C ALA A 153 -5.54 -7.14 -19.28
N GLU A 154 -5.29 -8.41 -19.54
CA GLU A 154 -4.13 -9.15 -19.02
C GLU A 154 -2.78 -8.49 -19.34
N HIS A 155 -2.67 -7.83 -20.51
CA HIS A 155 -1.45 -7.16 -20.97
C HIS A 155 -1.21 -5.78 -20.35
N ALA A 156 -2.08 -5.32 -19.42
CA ALA A 156 -1.85 -4.07 -18.72
C ALA A 156 -0.54 -4.13 -17.94
N ASP A 157 0.37 -3.17 -18.20
CA ASP A 157 1.64 -3.05 -17.51
C ASP A 157 1.44 -3.04 -15.98
N GLN A 158 2.21 -3.85 -15.27
CA GLN A 158 2.11 -4.01 -13.82
C GLN A 158 2.31 -2.68 -13.08
N GLU A 159 3.17 -1.81 -13.58
CA GLU A 159 3.38 -0.46 -13.02
C GLU A 159 2.16 0.43 -13.29
N ALA A 160 1.57 0.36 -14.48
CA ALA A 160 0.35 1.10 -14.82
C ALA A 160 -0.86 0.64 -13.98
N ARG A 161 -0.96 -0.67 -13.69
CA ARG A 161 -1.95 -1.20 -12.74
C ARG A 161 -1.76 -0.61 -11.35
N PHE A 162 -0.52 -0.58 -10.86
CA PHE A 162 -0.20 -0.01 -9.55
C PHE A 162 -0.58 1.47 -9.47
N ASP A 163 -0.22 2.27 -10.48
CA ASP A 163 -0.59 3.68 -10.55
C ASP A 163 -2.11 3.90 -10.58
N LEU A 164 -2.82 3.05 -11.33
CA LEU A 164 -4.28 3.11 -11.39
C LEU A 164 -4.91 2.75 -10.05
N PHE A 165 -4.39 1.70 -9.37
CA PHE A 165 -4.79 1.32 -8.03
C PHE A 165 -4.66 2.48 -7.04
N ASP A 166 -3.49 3.13 -7.03
CA ASP A 166 -3.22 4.27 -6.13
C ASP A 166 -4.21 5.43 -6.40
N ARG A 167 -4.50 5.72 -7.67
CA ARG A 167 -5.40 6.80 -8.08
C ARG A 167 -6.88 6.52 -7.82
N ILE A 168 -7.36 5.30 -8.09
CA ILE A 168 -8.76 4.92 -7.86
C ILE A 168 -9.07 4.88 -6.37
N ASN A 169 -8.15 4.38 -5.56
CA ASN A 169 -8.33 4.26 -4.12
C ASN A 169 -8.23 5.61 -3.36
N THR A 170 -7.84 6.71 -3.99
CA THR A 170 -7.73 8.02 -3.32
C THR A 170 -9.06 8.60 -2.81
N GLY A 171 -10.20 8.05 -3.21
CA GLY A 171 -11.56 8.51 -2.83
C GLY A 171 -12.27 7.71 -1.73
N SER A 172 -11.76 6.55 -1.30
CA SER A 172 -12.36 5.72 -0.25
C SER A 172 -11.34 5.48 0.87
N LYS A 173 -11.64 4.68 1.89
CA LYS A 173 -10.67 4.30 2.95
C LYS A 173 -9.56 3.50 2.28
N VAL A 174 -8.53 4.23 1.85
CA VAL A 174 -7.47 3.83 0.92
C VAL A 174 -6.68 2.68 1.51
N ALA A 175 -6.51 1.59 0.74
CA ALA A 175 -5.38 0.70 0.96
C ALA A 175 -4.11 1.56 0.92
N ASN A 176 -3.29 1.54 1.95
CA ASN A 176 -2.07 2.32 1.94
C ASN A 176 -1.07 1.72 0.93
N LYS A 177 -0.04 2.51 0.58
CA LYS A 177 0.94 2.11 -0.44
C LYS A 177 1.66 0.78 -0.14
N ALA A 178 1.78 0.40 1.14
CA ALA A 178 2.35 -0.88 1.55
C ALA A 178 1.38 -2.05 1.28
N GLU A 179 0.09 -1.85 1.52
CA GLU A 179 -0.94 -2.85 1.23
C GLU A 179 -1.09 -3.11 -0.26
N VAL A 180 -1.10 -2.05 -1.05
CA VAL A 180 -1.15 -2.14 -2.52
C VAL A 180 0.08 -2.87 -3.04
N ARG A 181 1.28 -2.52 -2.56
CA ARG A 181 2.54 -3.19 -2.94
C ARG A 181 2.53 -4.68 -2.60
N ARG A 182 2.07 -5.04 -1.39
CA ARG A 182 1.92 -6.43 -0.96
C ARG A 182 1.00 -7.23 -1.88
N GLY A 183 -0.10 -6.63 -2.33
CA GLY A 183 -1.06 -7.27 -3.23
C GLY A 183 -0.52 -7.45 -4.64
N ALA A 184 0.15 -6.42 -5.17
CA ALA A 184 0.66 -6.42 -6.53
C ALA A 184 1.93 -7.27 -6.73
N LEU A 185 2.72 -7.47 -5.66
CA LEU A 185 4.04 -8.11 -5.73
C LEU A 185 4.11 -9.36 -4.84
N LYS A 186 3.22 -10.34 -5.10
CA LYS A 186 3.32 -11.68 -4.47
C LYS A 186 4.63 -12.34 -4.90
N GLY A 187 5.31 -13.02 -3.97
CA GLY A 187 6.51 -13.78 -4.28
C GLY A 187 7.53 -13.80 -3.14
N PRO A 188 8.65 -14.52 -3.32
CA PRO A 188 9.55 -14.89 -2.23
C PRO A 188 10.17 -13.70 -1.49
N PHE A 189 10.38 -12.56 -2.14
CA PHE A 189 10.83 -11.36 -1.42
C PHE A 189 9.75 -10.81 -0.48
N MET A 190 8.51 -10.71 -0.94
CA MET A 190 7.42 -10.21 -0.10
C MET A 190 7.10 -11.19 1.02
N ASP A 191 7.22 -12.49 0.79
CA ASP A 191 7.04 -13.51 1.82
C ASP A 191 8.07 -13.33 2.94
N LEU A 192 9.33 -13.08 2.61
CA LEU A 192 10.37 -12.75 3.59
C LEU A 192 10.04 -11.45 4.35
N VAL A 193 9.61 -10.40 3.65
CA VAL A 193 9.21 -9.13 4.30
C VAL A 193 8.09 -9.36 5.32
N ILE A 194 7.08 -10.16 4.99
CA ILE A 194 5.95 -10.49 5.87
C ILE A 194 6.41 -11.32 7.07
N GLU A 195 7.33 -12.27 6.88
CA GLU A 195 7.94 -13.06 7.95
C GLU A 195 8.68 -12.15 8.93
N LEU A 196 9.60 -11.33 8.44
CA LEU A 196 10.43 -10.45 9.26
C LEU A 196 9.61 -9.36 9.97
N ALA A 197 8.54 -8.88 9.36
CA ALA A 197 7.63 -7.91 9.98
C ALA A 197 6.90 -8.47 11.22
N LYS A 198 6.86 -9.80 11.39
CA LYS A 198 6.28 -10.51 12.53
C LYS A 198 7.32 -11.00 13.52
N ASP A 199 8.61 -10.83 13.24
CA ASP A 199 9.68 -11.24 14.14
C ASP A 199 9.53 -10.58 15.51
N ALA A 200 9.67 -11.37 16.58
CA ALA A 200 9.42 -10.92 17.94
C ALA A 200 10.39 -9.83 18.40
N LEU A 201 11.68 -9.95 18.04
CA LEU A 201 12.69 -8.97 18.39
C LEU A 201 12.44 -7.66 17.65
N PHE A 202 12.16 -7.73 16.35
CA PHE A 202 11.81 -6.55 15.55
C PHE A 202 10.54 -5.86 16.07
N CYS A 203 9.50 -6.62 16.40
CA CYS A 203 8.28 -6.08 16.98
C CYS A 203 8.52 -5.34 18.31
N HIS A 204 9.43 -5.85 19.13
CA HIS A 204 9.84 -5.22 20.38
C HIS A 204 10.63 -3.92 20.14
N LEU A 205 11.58 -3.93 19.19
CA LEU A 205 12.42 -2.78 18.87
C LEU A 205 11.64 -1.68 18.12
N ALA A 206 10.67 -2.07 17.29
CA ALA A 206 9.85 -1.21 16.43
C ALA A 206 8.36 -1.30 16.79
N PRO A 207 7.93 -0.83 17.98
CA PRO A 207 6.51 -0.81 18.31
C PRO A 207 5.76 0.16 17.41
N VAL A 208 4.56 -0.26 17.02
CA VAL A 208 3.61 0.51 16.21
C VAL A 208 2.20 0.34 16.79
N SER A 209 1.33 1.31 16.57
CA SER A 209 -0.07 1.26 17.03
C SER A 209 -0.85 0.14 16.30
N GLU A 210 -1.97 -0.32 16.88
CA GLU A 210 -2.84 -1.30 16.22
C GLU A 210 -3.33 -0.84 14.84
N LYS A 211 -3.60 0.48 14.70
CA LYS A 211 -3.92 1.06 13.40
C LYS A 211 -2.78 0.87 12.41
N GLN A 212 -1.55 1.18 12.81
CA GLN A 212 -0.36 1.02 11.95
C GLN A 212 -0.03 -0.46 11.65
N VAL A 213 -0.34 -1.40 12.57
CA VAL A 213 -0.25 -2.85 12.29
C VAL A 213 -1.19 -3.22 11.15
N ARG A 214 -2.45 -2.76 11.22
CA ARG A 214 -3.43 -2.97 10.14
C ARG A 214 -2.99 -2.31 8.83
N GLU A 215 -2.34 -1.16 8.90
CA GLU A 215 -1.77 -0.42 7.78
C GLU A 215 -0.42 -0.97 7.29
N ARG A 216 0.04 -2.12 7.80
CA ARG A 216 1.28 -2.81 7.37
C ARG A 216 2.56 -1.98 7.57
N GLU A 217 2.58 -1.12 8.57
CA GLU A 217 3.73 -0.25 8.84
C GLU A 217 5.05 -1.04 9.03
N ARG A 218 5.02 -2.21 9.70
CA ARG A 218 6.22 -3.03 9.87
C ARG A 218 6.74 -3.61 8.57
N GLU A 219 5.85 -4.04 7.67
CA GLU A 219 6.21 -4.50 6.32
C GLU A 219 6.84 -3.36 5.51
N GLU A 220 6.31 -2.14 5.65
CA GLU A 220 6.90 -0.94 5.06
C GLU A 220 8.31 -0.66 5.60
N LEU A 221 8.53 -0.74 6.91
CA LEU A 221 9.84 -0.54 7.54
C LEU A 221 10.86 -1.59 7.07
N VAL A 222 10.49 -2.87 7.01
CA VAL A 222 11.36 -3.95 6.52
C VAL A 222 11.71 -3.73 5.05
N THR A 223 10.73 -3.35 4.21
CA THR A 223 10.99 -3.06 2.80
C THR A 223 11.98 -1.90 2.64
N ARG A 224 11.79 -0.81 3.40
CA ARG A 224 12.72 0.34 3.41
C ARG A 224 14.12 -0.05 3.87
N PHE A 225 14.23 -0.91 4.88
CA PHE A 225 15.52 -1.39 5.37
C PHE A 225 16.33 -2.04 4.25
N PHE A 226 15.73 -2.91 3.47
CA PHE A 226 16.42 -3.56 2.36
C PHE A 226 16.64 -2.59 1.18
N ALA A 227 15.61 -1.88 0.76
CA ALA A 227 15.67 -1.03 -0.41
C ALA A 227 16.71 0.10 -0.26
N TYR A 228 16.70 0.79 0.86
CA TYR A 228 17.66 1.87 1.11
C TYR A 228 19.05 1.34 1.53
N GLY A 229 19.09 0.16 2.14
CA GLY A 229 20.36 -0.49 2.48
C GLY A 229 21.12 -1.03 1.27
N ASP A 230 20.45 -1.39 0.20
CA ASP A 230 21.06 -1.85 -1.05
C ASP A 230 21.53 -0.68 -1.93
N GLY A 231 21.03 0.54 -1.69
CA GLY A 231 21.42 1.74 -2.40
C GLY A 231 20.27 2.65 -2.78
N LEU A 232 20.57 3.88 -3.11
CA LEU A 232 19.60 4.92 -3.48
C LEU A 232 19.82 5.46 -4.91
N ASP A 233 20.60 4.76 -5.74
CA ASP A 233 21.00 5.24 -7.07
C ASP A 233 19.79 5.52 -7.99
N GLU A 234 18.70 4.75 -7.84
CA GLU A 234 17.47 4.92 -8.61
C GLU A 234 16.38 5.69 -7.84
N TYR A 235 16.71 6.27 -6.68
CA TYR A 235 15.74 6.98 -5.87
C TYR A 235 15.58 8.42 -6.33
N ALA A 236 14.39 8.80 -6.74
CA ALA A 236 14.01 10.11 -7.29
C ALA A 236 13.04 10.88 -6.37
N ASP A 237 13.29 10.93 -5.07
CA ASP A 237 12.46 11.57 -4.04
C ASP A 237 11.02 11.01 -3.91
N GLU A 238 10.71 9.96 -4.67
CA GLU A 238 9.41 9.27 -4.67
C GLU A 238 9.53 7.89 -4.04
N VAL A 239 9.14 7.79 -2.77
CA VAL A 239 9.26 6.55 -1.97
C VAL A 239 8.51 5.38 -2.59
N SER A 240 7.26 5.58 -3.00
CA SER A 240 6.38 4.48 -3.40
C SER A 240 6.81 3.81 -4.70
N PRO A 241 7.10 4.54 -5.79
CA PRO A 241 7.63 3.94 -7.01
C PRO A 241 8.96 3.22 -6.78
N PHE A 242 9.88 3.83 -6.01
CA PHE A 242 11.17 3.22 -5.70
C PHE A 242 11.03 1.88 -4.96
N LEU A 243 10.23 1.83 -3.89
CA LEU A 243 10.02 0.59 -3.14
C LEU A 243 9.28 -0.47 -3.97
N PHE A 244 8.41 -0.04 -4.89
CA PHE A 244 7.73 -0.95 -5.81
C PHE A 244 8.71 -1.60 -6.79
N SER A 245 9.48 -0.80 -7.52
CA SER A 245 10.49 -1.27 -8.48
C SER A 245 11.55 -2.14 -7.80
N TYR A 246 12.00 -1.73 -6.61
CA TYR A 246 12.91 -2.53 -5.80
C TYR A 246 12.31 -3.91 -5.45
N SER A 247 11.09 -3.95 -4.93
CA SER A 247 10.44 -5.21 -4.53
C SER A 247 10.21 -6.14 -5.73
N GLN A 248 9.85 -5.59 -6.90
CA GLN A 248 9.70 -6.35 -8.14
C GLN A 248 11.02 -6.97 -8.58
N ARG A 249 12.10 -6.17 -8.59
CA ARG A 249 13.45 -6.63 -8.93
C ARG A 249 13.93 -7.72 -7.97
N MET A 250 13.70 -7.54 -6.67
CA MET A 250 14.11 -8.51 -5.66
C MET A 250 13.32 -9.82 -5.74
N THR A 251 12.03 -9.76 -6.05
CA THR A 251 11.23 -10.97 -6.29
C THR A 251 11.82 -11.81 -7.42
N LYS A 252 12.19 -11.19 -8.55
CA LYS A 252 12.86 -11.90 -9.65
C LYS A 252 14.19 -12.53 -9.21
N ARG A 253 15.03 -11.76 -8.51
CA ARG A 253 16.32 -12.25 -8.01
C ARG A 253 16.20 -13.41 -7.02
N PHE A 254 15.16 -13.39 -6.18
CA PHE A 254 14.91 -14.46 -5.19
C PHE A 254 14.38 -15.75 -5.86
N ILE A 255 13.70 -15.62 -7.00
CA ILE A 255 13.31 -16.77 -7.83
C ILE A 255 14.56 -17.39 -8.50
N GLU A 256 15.49 -16.56 -8.97
CA GLU A 256 16.72 -16.99 -9.62
C GLU A 256 17.74 -17.58 -8.61
N ASP A 257 17.82 -17.03 -7.40
CA ASP A 257 18.73 -17.49 -6.33
C ASP A 257 17.96 -17.64 -4.99
N ALA A 258 17.52 -18.86 -4.71
CA ALA A 258 16.81 -19.18 -3.47
C ALA A 258 17.65 -18.95 -2.18
N GLN A 259 19.01 -18.94 -2.28
CA GLN A 259 19.89 -18.69 -1.14
C GLN A 259 19.88 -17.20 -0.75
N LEU A 260 19.44 -16.32 -1.66
CA LEU A 260 19.42 -14.89 -1.42
C LEU A 260 18.47 -14.54 -0.26
N ALA A 261 17.33 -15.21 -0.14
CA ALA A 261 16.38 -15.02 0.95
C ALA A 261 17.03 -15.25 2.33
N MET A 262 17.84 -16.31 2.46
CA MET A 262 18.56 -16.61 3.70
C MET A 262 19.61 -15.53 4.02
N LYS A 263 20.38 -15.07 3.02
CA LYS A 263 21.37 -13.99 3.20
C LYS A 263 20.72 -12.68 3.67
N TYR A 264 19.54 -12.35 3.11
CA TYR A 264 18.80 -11.15 3.50
C TYR A 264 18.20 -11.27 4.90
N LYS A 265 17.72 -12.45 5.28
CA LYS A 265 17.28 -12.75 6.64
C LYS A 265 18.43 -12.60 7.63
N GLU A 266 19.56 -13.23 7.41
CA GLU A 266 20.76 -13.14 8.26
C GLU A 266 21.23 -11.68 8.44
N ARG A 267 21.20 -10.90 7.35
CA ARG A 267 21.51 -9.46 7.37
C ARG A 267 20.57 -8.71 8.31
N PHE A 268 19.27 -8.96 8.21
CA PHE A 268 18.27 -8.34 9.06
C PHE A 268 18.45 -8.73 10.52
N ASP A 269 18.54 -10.01 10.80
CA ASP A 269 18.70 -10.58 12.15
C ASP A 269 19.95 -10.02 12.84
N LYS A 270 21.08 -9.95 12.13
CA LYS A 270 22.32 -9.37 12.63
C LYS A 270 22.17 -7.91 13.03
N VAL A 271 21.47 -7.12 12.22
CA VAL A 271 21.24 -5.71 12.53
C VAL A 271 20.26 -5.53 13.69
N MET A 272 19.19 -6.34 13.76
CA MET A 272 18.25 -6.27 14.88
C MET A 272 18.93 -6.67 16.21
N ALA A 273 19.78 -7.70 16.21
CA ALA A 273 20.57 -8.08 17.37
C ALA A 273 21.55 -6.97 17.82
N PHE A 274 22.22 -6.33 16.87
CA PHE A 274 23.09 -5.19 17.16
C PHE A 274 22.30 -4.02 17.75
N VAL A 275 21.16 -3.66 17.17
CA VAL A 275 20.31 -2.58 17.70
C VAL A 275 19.81 -2.90 19.09
N ALA A 276 19.40 -4.14 19.37
CA ALA A 276 18.93 -4.59 20.69
C ALA A 276 19.98 -4.41 21.78
N THR A 277 21.24 -4.66 21.47
CA THR A 277 22.34 -4.56 22.43
C THR A 277 22.91 -3.14 22.58
N THR A 278 22.82 -2.34 21.50
CA THR A 278 23.48 -1.03 21.40
C THR A 278 22.53 0.12 21.73
N PHE A 279 21.28 0.07 21.27
CA PHE A 279 20.32 1.16 21.43
C PHE A 279 19.23 0.79 22.46
N PRO A 280 19.30 1.31 23.71
CA PRO A 280 18.44 0.86 24.82
C PRO A 280 16.95 1.01 24.56
N HIS A 281 16.57 1.90 23.66
CA HIS A 281 15.16 2.19 23.32
C HIS A 281 14.78 1.64 21.93
N GLY A 282 15.65 0.84 21.30
CA GLY A 282 15.46 0.39 19.91
C GLY A 282 15.27 1.60 18.97
N PHE A 283 14.19 1.59 18.21
CA PHE A 283 13.85 2.68 17.29
C PHE A 283 12.94 3.76 17.89
N ARG A 284 12.55 3.64 19.16
CA ARG A 284 11.71 4.59 19.88
C ARG A 284 12.50 5.85 20.25
N ARG A 285 11.77 6.96 20.48
CA ARG A 285 12.39 8.20 20.95
C ARG A 285 12.84 8.12 22.42
N SER A 286 12.17 7.32 23.23
CA SER A 286 12.45 7.17 24.66
C SER A 286 11.96 5.80 25.17
N ALA A 287 12.30 5.43 26.39
CA ALA A 287 11.83 4.18 27.03
C ALA A 287 10.30 4.08 27.06
N ALA A 288 9.59 5.17 27.33
CA ALA A 288 8.12 5.22 27.36
C ALA A 288 7.47 5.37 25.95
N GLY A 289 8.26 5.51 24.90
CA GLY A 289 7.77 5.69 23.54
C GLY A 289 6.97 4.47 23.05
N LYS A 290 5.78 4.71 22.48
CA LYS A 290 4.89 3.66 21.94
C LYS A 290 4.88 3.60 20.41
N ALA A 291 5.74 4.38 19.76
CA ALA A 291 5.77 4.49 18.30
C ALA A 291 7.19 4.52 17.76
N THR A 292 7.34 4.05 16.54
CA THR A 292 8.58 4.06 15.77
C THR A 292 8.48 5.10 14.66
N PRO A 293 9.15 6.27 14.77
CA PRO A 293 9.22 7.22 13.68
C PRO A 293 10.04 6.63 12.51
N ARG A 294 9.51 6.71 11.29
CA ARG A 294 10.17 6.15 10.08
C ARG A 294 11.59 6.69 9.90
N SER A 295 11.77 8.02 9.96
CA SER A 295 13.09 8.64 9.78
C SER A 295 14.12 8.17 10.82
N ARG A 296 13.68 7.91 12.06
CA ARG A 296 14.54 7.37 13.10
C ARG A 296 14.89 5.91 12.86
N PHE A 297 13.94 5.11 12.44
CA PHE A 297 14.17 3.72 12.03
C PHE A 297 15.18 3.65 10.88
N GLU A 298 14.96 4.43 9.83
CA GLU A 298 15.85 4.48 8.65
C GLU A 298 17.28 4.86 9.04
N ALA A 299 17.44 5.90 9.86
CA ALA A 299 18.74 6.31 10.34
C ALA A 299 19.45 5.19 11.12
N ILE A 300 18.81 4.66 12.15
CA ILE A 300 19.41 3.69 13.07
C ILE A 300 19.60 2.33 12.39
N ALA A 301 18.56 1.77 11.76
CA ALA A 301 18.65 0.42 11.20
C ALA A 301 19.61 0.35 10.00
N ILE A 302 19.48 1.28 9.04
CA ILE A 302 20.30 1.26 7.83
C ILE A 302 21.70 1.78 8.10
N GLY A 303 21.83 2.83 8.93
CA GLY A 303 23.15 3.31 9.39
C GLY A 303 23.93 2.23 10.13
N SER A 304 23.27 1.46 11.01
CA SER A 304 23.89 0.30 11.69
C SER A 304 24.26 -0.80 10.69
N TYR A 305 23.42 -1.10 9.72
CA TYR A 305 23.76 -2.05 8.66
C TYR A 305 25.04 -1.62 7.91
N LEU A 306 25.12 -0.38 7.45
CA LEU A 306 26.27 0.13 6.72
C LEU A 306 27.53 0.15 7.59
N ALA A 307 27.42 0.46 8.89
CA ALA A 307 28.53 0.40 9.83
C ALA A 307 29.03 -1.03 10.04
N LEU A 308 28.12 -2.00 10.25
CA LEU A 308 28.45 -3.42 10.39
C LEU A 308 29.00 -4.03 9.11
N HIS A 309 28.62 -3.52 7.95
CA HIS A 309 29.20 -3.93 6.67
C HIS A 309 30.65 -3.52 6.54
N LYS A 310 31.02 -2.31 7.03
CA LYS A 310 32.40 -1.83 7.08
C LYS A 310 33.23 -2.49 8.19
N ASN A 311 32.62 -2.72 9.34
CA ASN A 311 33.28 -3.36 10.50
C ASN A 311 32.34 -4.41 11.12
N SER A 312 32.51 -5.66 10.73
CA SER A 312 31.64 -6.77 11.18
C SER A 312 31.72 -7.06 12.69
N ASN A 313 32.79 -6.62 13.36
CA ASN A 313 33.03 -6.81 14.79
C ASN A 313 32.77 -5.55 15.62
N LEU A 314 32.01 -4.60 15.06
CA LEU A 314 31.70 -3.33 15.69
C LEU A 314 31.02 -3.55 17.06
N LYS A 315 31.58 -2.93 18.11
CA LYS A 315 31.03 -2.92 19.47
C LYS A 315 30.93 -1.48 19.95
N ILE A 316 29.72 -1.06 20.26
CA ILE A 316 29.43 0.29 20.76
C ILE A 316 28.73 0.18 22.09
N SER A 317 29.18 0.96 23.07
CA SER A 317 28.49 1.01 24.37
C SER A 317 27.14 1.71 24.25
N GLN A 318 26.18 1.30 25.10
CA GLN A 318 24.87 1.96 25.14
C GLN A 318 24.97 3.46 25.48
N ALA A 319 25.94 3.83 26.32
CA ALA A 319 26.20 5.25 26.65
C ALA A 319 26.58 6.06 25.42
N LYS A 320 27.48 5.52 24.56
CA LYS A 320 27.87 6.19 23.31
C LYS A 320 26.70 6.24 22.31
N ALA A 321 25.94 5.17 22.20
CA ALA A 321 24.74 5.16 21.35
C ALA A 321 23.70 6.20 21.81
N LEU A 322 23.49 6.35 23.13
CA LEU A 322 22.59 7.39 23.67
C LEU A 322 23.10 8.79 23.38
N GLU A 323 24.40 9.03 23.51
CA GLU A 323 25.01 10.30 23.14
C GLU A 323 24.70 10.66 21.67
N ILE A 324 24.91 9.73 20.74
CA ILE A 324 24.66 9.91 19.31
C ILE A 324 23.17 10.26 19.06
N ILE A 325 22.24 9.44 19.57
CA ILE A 325 20.80 9.59 19.25
C ILE A 325 20.09 10.70 20.02
N ASN A 326 20.74 11.29 21.05
CA ASN A 326 20.24 12.42 21.82
C ASN A 326 20.90 13.74 21.40
N SER A 327 21.82 13.72 20.44
CA SER A 327 22.47 14.95 19.93
C SER A 327 21.47 15.83 19.16
N GLU A 328 21.72 17.13 19.16
CA GLU A 328 20.95 18.10 18.36
C GLU A 328 21.06 17.79 16.87
N ASP A 329 22.25 17.41 16.39
CA ASP A 329 22.50 17.01 15.02
C ASP A 329 21.61 15.85 14.59
N PHE A 330 21.52 14.80 15.41
CA PHE A 330 20.62 13.68 15.11
C PHE A 330 19.16 14.12 15.11
N ALA A 331 18.74 14.94 16.08
CA ALA A 331 17.38 15.45 16.13
C ALA A 331 17.01 16.24 14.88
N GLU A 332 17.95 17.02 14.32
CA GLU A 332 17.77 17.74 13.06
C GLU A 332 17.65 16.78 11.86
N LYS A 333 18.51 15.77 11.77
CA LYS A 333 18.53 14.79 10.66
C LYS A 333 17.24 13.96 10.57
N VAL A 334 16.57 13.71 11.69
CA VAL A 334 15.34 12.90 11.74
C VAL A 334 14.05 13.73 11.75
N ARG A 335 14.10 15.04 11.56
CA ARG A 335 12.90 15.87 11.40
C ARG A 335 12.07 15.42 10.20
N SER A 336 10.76 15.60 10.31
CA SER A 336 9.79 15.13 9.30
C SER A 336 9.70 16.04 8.07
N ASP A 337 10.16 17.27 8.14
CA ASP A 337 10.05 18.21 7.04
C ASP A 337 10.99 17.84 5.88
N GLY A 338 10.40 17.61 4.71
CA GLY A 338 11.11 17.13 3.51
C GLY A 338 11.82 15.78 3.70
N ALA A 339 11.35 14.93 4.60
CA ALA A 339 12.03 13.70 5.02
C ALA A 339 12.32 12.69 3.89
N ASN A 340 11.63 12.80 2.76
CA ASN A 340 11.79 11.89 1.62
C ASN A 340 12.79 12.39 0.57
N ALA A 341 13.32 13.62 0.68
CA ALA A 341 14.35 14.08 -0.23
C ALA A 341 15.64 13.23 -0.08
N VAL A 342 16.24 12.81 -1.19
CA VAL A 342 17.39 11.90 -1.22
C VAL A 342 18.52 12.38 -0.29
N GLY A 343 18.90 13.65 -0.34
CA GLY A 343 19.97 14.18 0.50
C GLY A 343 19.65 14.15 2.00
N LYS A 344 18.37 14.28 2.40
CA LYS A 344 17.94 14.12 3.81
C LYS A 344 17.93 12.65 4.23
N LEU A 345 17.52 11.76 3.32
CA LEU A 345 17.54 10.32 3.55
C LEU A 345 18.97 9.80 3.74
N GLU A 346 19.85 10.12 2.80
CA GLU A 346 21.28 9.81 2.89
C GLU A 346 21.91 10.43 4.13
N GLY A 347 21.63 11.70 4.39
CA GLY A 347 22.21 12.44 5.51
C GLY A 347 21.91 11.79 6.86
N ARG A 348 20.69 11.29 7.11
CA ARG A 348 20.35 10.59 8.37
C ARG A 348 20.95 9.20 8.48
N ILE A 349 21.03 8.47 7.36
CA ILE A 349 21.63 7.13 7.31
C ILE A 349 23.15 7.22 7.55
N HIS A 350 23.82 8.10 6.81
CA HIS A 350 25.25 8.28 6.91
C HIS A 350 25.67 8.85 8.25
N TYR A 351 24.89 9.74 8.86
CA TYR A 351 25.14 10.26 10.19
C TYR A 351 25.31 9.14 11.22
N ILE A 352 24.38 8.19 11.28
CA ILE A 352 24.49 7.06 12.22
C ILE A 352 25.66 6.14 11.84
N ARG A 353 25.81 5.82 10.55
CA ARG A 353 26.96 5.02 10.09
C ARG A 353 28.30 5.60 10.57
N ASP A 354 28.51 6.88 10.33
CA ASP A 354 29.80 7.53 10.60
C ASP A 354 30.00 7.74 12.11
N ALA A 355 28.96 8.09 12.86
CA ALA A 355 29.02 8.22 14.31
C ALA A 355 29.25 6.88 15.03
N LEU A 356 28.87 5.74 14.43
CA LEU A 356 29.17 4.41 14.96
C LEU A 356 30.59 3.94 14.63
N LEU A 357 31.20 4.45 13.57
CA LEU A 357 32.55 4.07 13.15
C LEU A 357 33.64 4.93 13.82
N GLY A 358 33.30 6.10 14.36
CA GLY A 358 34.20 7.03 15.08
C GLY A 358 34.63 8.11 14.15
#